data_be42e91efd6e8f29a0a570cc6325f583
#
_entry.id   be42e91efd6e8f29a0a570cc6325f583
#
_cell.length_a   1.000
_cell.length_b   1.000
_cell.length_c   1.000
_cell.angle_alpha   90.00
_cell.angle_beta   90.00
_cell.angle_gamma   90.00
#
_symmetry.space_group_name_H-M   'P 1'
#
loop_
_entity.id
_entity.type
_entity.pdbx_description
1 polymer ?
#
loop_
_entity_poly.entity_id
_entity_poly.type
_entity_poly.pdbx_seq_one_letter_code
_entity_poly.pdbx_strand_id
1 'polypeptide(L)'
;MGSLETEAVEWIAGKYCNINDELSMYGDYVSDGLKANTDSLVVSSRTMPTEYRIEIERFILSLIDKEKPYQTVFLYSAALAVNHSKEIFGELARYVTDTKGFGANTRYFLFCQLQTAMFMYSVQLESDSNKRLIWKLLENTVRQFERELADMLEYIPSERRDGNFALILTDQFIGLNHGPTKTALERAKTVITQLKKQVLLINTAECLSQRGGIPFYDVKRSSYLESYRQEDKIVWNGCSVPFFQCDNNMPNYRDIAVLLKLVRDRRPSLVIDIGGSGIVSNLINRMIPVLSVGLCPSDMAPTTEICQVLSRELKTEDIKLLNLFGKTEKNVIRSVFTSELRSQTEKVSREELGLPKDKFVLVSVGGRLDVEIDDAFIAMLNKIEAEDICLVLIGPFSRYEEIVRDNPKLKDKLICLGRRTDVLACLEVCDLYVNPYRKGGGTSGVEALHMGVPVLTVDYGDVAVNAGADFTVGSYDEMSEMIMKYKNDGAFCKEQSDKAKARSEVLLDGEHEFVKIINEFQKRCSENNW
;
A
#
# COMPACT_ATOMS: atom_id res chain seq x y z
N MET A 1 2.80 -36.30 18.26
CA MET A 1 2.55 -34.91 18.71
C MET A 1 3.76 -34.32 19.43
N GLY A 2 4.39 -34.97 20.39
CA GLY A 2 5.48 -34.38 21.18
C GLY A 2 6.82 -34.13 20.48
N SER A 3 7.16 -34.79 19.38
CA SER A 3 8.52 -34.70 18.81
C SER A 3 8.73 -33.47 17.92
N LEU A 4 7.77 -33.08 17.07
CA LEU A 4 7.87 -31.92 16.19
C LEU A 4 7.77 -30.59 16.96
N GLU A 5 6.95 -30.54 18.02
CA GLU A 5 6.88 -29.38 18.92
C GLU A 5 8.21 -29.18 19.66
N THR A 6 8.79 -30.26 20.17
CA THR A 6 10.06 -30.20 20.90
C THR A 6 11.20 -29.79 19.98
N GLU A 7 11.28 -30.34 18.76
CA GLU A 7 12.30 -29.99 17.77
C GLU A 7 12.20 -28.53 17.31
N ALA A 8 10.99 -28.02 17.05
CA ALA A 8 10.77 -26.62 16.66
C ALA A 8 11.14 -25.68 17.81
N VAL A 9 10.77 -26.00 19.03
CA VAL A 9 11.06 -25.24 20.24
C VAL A 9 12.57 -25.27 20.57
N GLU A 10 13.22 -26.41 20.49
CA GLU A 10 14.66 -26.55 20.73
C GLU A 10 15.45 -25.85 19.63
N TRP A 11 15.00 -25.92 18.39
CA TRP A 11 15.62 -25.22 17.27
C TRP A 11 15.53 -23.70 17.43
N ILE A 12 14.35 -23.18 17.81
CA ILE A 12 14.15 -21.77 18.12
C ILE A 12 15.04 -21.36 19.30
N ALA A 13 15.02 -22.08 20.43
CA ALA A 13 15.80 -21.77 21.61
C ALA A 13 17.30 -21.74 21.30
N GLY A 14 17.83 -22.74 20.58
CA GLY A 14 19.24 -22.81 20.22
C GLY A 14 19.72 -21.70 19.30
N LYS A 15 18.84 -21.19 18.44
CA LYS A 15 19.14 -20.11 17.48
C LYS A 15 18.99 -18.71 18.08
N TYR A 16 17.96 -18.50 18.90
CA TYR A 16 17.65 -17.19 19.46
C TYR A 16 18.49 -16.81 20.69
N CYS A 17 19.14 -17.76 21.35
CA CYS A 17 20.09 -17.44 22.44
C CYS A 17 21.31 -16.62 21.98
N ASN A 18 21.68 -16.70 20.71
CA ASN A 18 22.84 -15.99 20.16
C ASN A 18 22.49 -14.69 19.38
N ILE A 19 21.21 -14.35 19.26
CA ILE A 19 20.75 -13.18 18.49
C ILE A 19 21.37 -11.86 18.98
N ASN A 20 21.55 -11.70 20.28
CA ASN A 20 22.12 -10.46 20.81
C ASN A 20 23.55 -10.20 20.33
N ASP A 21 24.36 -11.22 20.22
CA ASP A 21 25.73 -11.08 19.77
C ASP A 21 25.77 -10.74 18.29
N GLU A 22 24.92 -11.36 17.48
CA GLU A 22 24.79 -11.04 16.06
C GLU A 22 24.19 -9.66 15.81
N LEU A 23 23.14 -9.25 16.52
CA LEU A 23 22.52 -7.92 16.38
C LEU A 23 23.42 -6.80 16.93
N SER A 24 24.16 -7.04 18.02
CA SER A 24 25.10 -6.07 18.55
C SER A 24 26.34 -5.89 17.66
N MET A 25 26.75 -6.94 16.95
CA MET A 25 27.92 -6.94 16.08
C MET A 25 27.65 -6.29 14.72
N TYR A 26 26.43 -6.40 14.20
CA TYR A 26 26.06 -5.90 12.86
C TYR A 26 25.22 -4.63 12.88
N GLY A 27 24.88 -4.09 14.06
CA GLY A 27 24.03 -2.89 14.20
C GLY A 27 22.66 -3.14 13.58
N ASP A 28 22.47 -2.62 12.38
CA ASP A 28 21.22 -2.73 11.65
C ASP A 28 21.11 -3.99 10.74
N TYR A 29 22.03 -4.95 10.82
CA TYR A 29 22.04 -6.13 9.96
C TYR A 29 21.70 -7.42 10.71
N VAL A 30 20.82 -8.23 10.12
CA VAL A 30 20.64 -9.65 10.48
C VAL A 30 21.53 -10.48 9.57
N SER A 31 22.28 -11.43 10.12
CA SER A 31 23.07 -12.33 9.29
C SER A 31 22.17 -13.10 8.31
N ASP A 32 22.68 -13.39 7.12
CA ASP A 32 21.95 -14.18 6.10
C ASP A 32 21.52 -15.55 6.66
N GLY A 33 22.34 -16.14 7.52
CA GLY A 33 22.03 -17.41 8.17
C GLY A 33 20.84 -17.31 9.13
N LEU A 34 20.80 -16.26 9.95
CA LEU A 34 19.68 -16.04 10.87
C LEU A 34 18.38 -15.77 10.12
N LYS A 35 18.47 -14.95 9.06
CA LYS A 35 17.33 -14.68 8.18
C LYS A 35 16.80 -15.95 7.52
N ALA A 36 17.66 -16.76 6.90
CA ALA A 36 17.27 -18.00 6.23
C ALA A 36 16.60 -18.99 7.20
N ASN A 37 17.11 -19.10 8.42
CA ASN A 37 16.53 -19.98 9.43
C ASN A 37 15.17 -19.51 9.90
N THR A 38 14.98 -18.19 10.06
CA THR A 38 13.69 -17.65 10.48
C THR A 38 12.68 -17.69 9.33
N ASP A 39 13.11 -17.40 8.10
CA ASP A 39 12.28 -17.59 6.91
C ASP A 39 11.78 -19.05 6.81
N SER A 40 12.66 -20.03 7.09
CA SER A 40 12.29 -21.45 7.13
C SER A 40 11.23 -21.76 8.20
N LEU A 41 11.37 -21.19 9.41
CA LEU A 41 10.36 -21.36 10.47
C LEU A 41 9.01 -20.76 10.07
N VAL A 42 9.02 -19.52 9.58
CA VAL A 42 7.79 -18.84 9.15
C VAL A 42 7.09 -19.59 8.02
N VAL A 43 7.87 -20.06 7.03
CA VAL A 43 7.30 -20.87 5.93
C VAL A 43 6.70 -22.17 6.45
N SER A 44 7.41 -22.88 7.32
CA SER A 44 6.92 -24.14 7.92
C SER A 44 5.68 -23.93 8.78
N SER A 45 5.60 -22.81 9.51
CA SER A 45 4.43 -22.50 10.35
C SER A 45 3.14 -22.28 9.55
N ARG A 46 3.23 -21.84 8.30
CA ARG A 46 2.05 -21.58 7.45
C ARG A 46 1.19 -22.82 7.19
N THR A 47 1.82 -24.00 7.15
CA THR A 47 1.14 -25.27 6.93
C THR A 47 0.64 -25.93 8.22
N MET A 48 0.92 -25.31 9.38
CA MET A 48 0.52 -25.85 10.68
C MET A 48 -0.89 -25.38 11.07
N PRO A 49 -1.66 -26.19 11.81
CA PRO A 49 -2.91 -25.77 12.43
C PRO A 49 -2.73 -24.53 13.30
N THR A 50 -3.78 -23.72 13.44
CA THR A 50 -3.74 -22.44 14.17
C THR A 50 -3.30 -22.60 15.62
N GLU A 51 -3.72 -23.66 16.31
CA GLU A 51 -3.30 -23.93 17.68
C GLU A 51 -1.77 -24.08 17.84
N TYR A 52 -1.10 -24.73 16.88
CA TYR A 52 0.36 -24.86 16.89
C TYR A 52 1.05 -23.53 16.63
N ARG A 53 0.51 -22.72 15.70
CA ARG A 53 1.03 -21.39 15.43
C ARG A 53 0.93 -20.49 16.67
N ILE A 54 -0.15 -20.58 17.42
CA ILE A 54 -0.33 -19.84 18.69
C ILE A 54 0.70 -20.29 19.73
N GLU A 55 1.00 -21.58 19.84
CA GLU A 55 2.02 -22.06 20.78
C GLU A 55 3.45 -21.61 20.39
N ILE A 56 3.79 -21.65 19.10
CA ILE A 56 5.05 -21.11 18.59
C ILE A 56 5.15 -19.61 18.89
N GLU A 57 4.10 -18.85 18.62
CA GLU A 57 4.02 -17.43 18.93
C GLU A 57 4.26 -17.15 20.43
N ARG A 58 3.57 -17.85 21.32
CA ARG A 58 3.73 -17.71 22.77
C ARG A 58 5.14 -18.02 23.22
N PHE A 59 5.74 -19.07 22.64
CA PHE A 59 7.11 -19.41 22.94
C PHE A 59 8.09 -18.31 22.51
N ILE A 60 7.99 -17.80 21.28
CA ILE A 60 8.82 -16.69 20.81
C ILE A 60 8.68 -15.47 21.74
N LEU A 61 7.45 -15.12 22.11
CA LEU A 61 7.17 -14.00 23.02
C LEU A 61 7.76 -14.20 24.43
N SER A 62 7.86 -15.45 24.91
CA SER A 62 8.46 -15.76 26.21
C SER A 62 9.97 -15.48 26.26
N LEU A 63 10.62 -15.36 25.11
CA LEU A 63 12.07 -15.07 24.99
C LEU A 63 12.37 -13.56 25.01
N ILE A 64 11.33 -12.71 25.01
CA ILE A 64 11.51 -11.25 24.93
C ILE A 64 12.14 -10.72 26.22
N ASP A 65 13.29 -10.04 26.05
CA ASP A 65 13.94 -9.22 27.06
C ASP A 65 13.87 -7.75 26.62
N LYS A 66 13.00 -6.96 27.25
CA LYS A 66 12.76 -5.57 26.86
C LYS A 66 13.96 -4.64 27.06
N GLU A 67 14.96 -5.06 27.80
CA GLU A 67 16.22 -4.32 27.94
C GLU A 67 17.13 -4.46 26.71
N LYS A 68 16.76 -5.35 25.76
CA LYS A 68 17.48 -5.63 24.52
C LYS A 68 16.60 -5.22 23.32
N PRO A 69 16.60 -3.93 22.93
CA PRO A 69 15.59 -3.38 22.02
C PRO A 69 15.58 -4.04 20.65
N TYR A 70 16.73 -4.33 20.05
CA TYR A 70 16.77 -4.95 18.72
C TYR A 70 16.31 -6.42 18.74
N GLN A 71 16.71 -7.16 19.76
CA GLN A 71 16.22 -8.52 19.97
C GLN A 71 14.70 -8.55 20.16
N THR A 72 14.18 -7.63 20.96
CA THR A 72 12.74 -7.50 21.22
C THR A 72 11.97 -7.26 19.92
N VAL A 73 12.43 -6.34 19.08
CA VAL A 73 11.78 -6.07 17.77
C VAL A 73 11.87 -7.28 16.86
N PHE A 74 13.01 -7.96 16.83
CA PHE A 74 13.18 -9.20 16.06
C PHE A 74 12.18 -10.28 16.49
N LEU A 75 12.09 -10.57 17.79
CA LEU A 75 11.20 -11.60 18.32
C LEU A 75 9.72 -11.25 18.07
N TYR A 76 9.32 -9.99 18.30
CA TYR A 76 7.96 -9.54 17.95
C TYR A 76 7.66 -9.71 16.46
N SER A 77 8.60 -9.35 15.59
CA SER A 77 8.37 -9.48 14.15
C SER A 77 8.32 -10.93 13.69
N ALA A 78 9.09 -11.83 14.32
CA ALA A 78 9.01 -13.27 14.08
C ALA A 78 7.66 -13.86 14.52
N ALA A 79 7.23 -13.53 15.74
CA ALA A 79 5.93 -13.94 16.25
C ALA A 79 4.77 -13.42 15.37
N LEU A 80 4.85 -12.16 14.95
CA LEU A 80 3.87 -11.55 14.04
C LEU A 80 3.80 -12.28 12.70
N ALA A 81 4.94 -12.68 12.14
CA ALA A 81 5.00 -13.41 10.88
C ALA A 81 4.42 -14.83 10.96
N VAL A 82 4.45 -15.45 12.13
CA VAL A 82 3.85 -16.77 12.36
C VAL A 82 2.33 -16.72 12.35
N ASN A 83 1.72 -15.70 12.96
CA ASN A 83 0.27 -15.71 13.21
C ASN A 83 -0.47 -14.40 12.87
N HIS A 84 0.19 -13.36 12.38
CA HIS A 84 -0.40 -12.06 12.01
C HIS A 84 -1.39 -11.50 13.07
N SER A 85 -1.05 -11.62 14.36
CA SER A 85 -1.89 -11.16 15.47
C SER A 85 -1.91 -9.62 15.54
N LYS A 86 -3.13 -9.02 15.55
CA LYS A 86 -3.29 -7.56 15.72
C LYS A 86 -2.85 -7.06 17.10
N GLU A 87 -2.92 -7.91 18.11
CA GLU A 87 -2.49 -7.64 19.47
C GLU A 87 -0.96 -7.49 19.51
N ILE A 88 -0.24 -8.46 18.94
CA ILE A 88 1.23 -8.45 18.85
C ILE A 88 1.71 -7.28 17.98
N PHE A 89 1.02 -7.01 16.86
CA PHE A 89 1.30 -5.83 16.07
C PHE A 89 1.19 -4.54 16.91
N GLY A 90 0.13 -4.42 17.69
CA GLY A 90 -0.10 -3.28 18.58
C GLY A 90 0.97 -3.17 19.68
N GLU A 91 1.41 -4.28 20.27
CA GLU A 91 2.49 -4.31 21.26
C GLU A 91 3.83 -3.89 20.64
N LEU A 92 4.17 -4.42 19.48
CA LEU A 92 5.38 -4.06 18.74
C LEU A 92 5.37 -2.56 18.36
N ALA A 93 4.28 -2.05 17.79
CA ALA A 93 4.15 -0.65 17.42
C ALA A 93 4.30 0.27 18.64
N ARG A 94 3.71 -0.10 19.78
CA ARG A 94 3.86 0.63 21.05
C ARG A 94 5.30 0.57 21.55
N TYR A 95 5.91 -0.61 21.54
CA TYR A 95 7.29 -0.79 21.96
C TYR A 95 8.25 0.09 21.14
N VAL A 96 8.13 0.08 19.81
CA VAL A 96 8.94 0.93 18.91
C VAL A 96 8.70 2.42 19.18
N THR A 97 7.46 2.81 19.44
CA THR A 97 7.09 4.20 19.73
C THR A 97 7.70 4.71 21.03
N ASP A 98 7.68 3.89 22.08
CA ASP A 98 8.01 4.32 23.45
C ASP A 98 9.48 4.07 23.82
N THR A 99 10.21 3.20 23.09
CA THR A 99 11.61 2.88 23.35
C THR A 99 12.53 4.06 23.01
N LYS A 100 13.25 4.57 24.00
CA LYS A 100 14.16 5.72 23.85
C LYS A 100 15.48 5.38 23.13
N GLY A 101 15.86 4.11 23.08
CA GLY A 101 17.13 3.64 22.52
C GLY A 101 17.20 3.65 20.97
N PHE A 102 16.08 3.84 20.27
CA PHE A 102 16.07 3.91 18.82
C PHE A 102 16.39 5.32 18.31
N GLY A 103 17.36 5.43 17.41
CA GLY A 103 17.58 6.64 16.62
C GLY A 103 16.42 6.94 15.67
N ALA A 104 16.36 8.16 15.13
CA ALA A 104 15.28 8.59 14.24
C ALA A 104 15.19 7.71 12.98
N ASN A 105 16.33 7.35 12.37
CA ASN A 105 16.38 6.51 11.18
C ASN A 105 15.86 5.09 11.44
N THR A 106 16.28 4.47 12.54
CA THR A 106 15.80 3.14 12.95
C THR A 106 14.30 3.17 13.19
N ARG A 107 13.81 4.21 13.88
CA ARG A 107 12.37 4.37 14.16
C ARG A 107 11.56 4.56 12.89
N TYR A 108 12.07 5.33 11.91
CA TYR A 108 11.42 5.49 10.63
C TYR A 108 11.42 4.20 9.80
N PHE A 109 12.53 3.47 9.81
CA PHE A 109 12.58 2.14 9.18
C PHE A 109 11.51 1.21 9.76
N LEU A 110 11.40 1.13 11.09
CA LEU A 110 10.39 0.31 11.75
C LEU A 110 8.96 0.78 11.46
N PHE A 111 8.75 2.09 11.38
CA PHE A 111 7.48 2.66 10.91
C PHE A 111 7.12 2.18 9.51
N CYS A 112 8.05 2.27 8.54
CA CYS A 112 7.82 1.81 7.17
C CYS A 112 7.47 0.31 7.13
N GLN A 113 8.17 -0.51 7.93
CA GLN A 113 7.93 -1.95 8.02
C GLN A 113 6.53 -2.25 8.60
N LEU A 114 6.18 -1.61 9.71
CA LEU A 114 4.86 -1.76 10.34
C LEU A 114 3.72 -1.28 9.42
N GLN A 115 3.87 -0.12 8.78
CA GLN A 115 2.89 0.39 7.82
C GLN A 115 2.68 -0.59 6.66
N THR A 116 3.76 -1.15 6.14
CA THR A 116 3.69 -2.10 5.03
C THR A 116 3.07 -3.42 5.49
N ALA A 117 3.42 -3.93 6.67
CA ALA A 117 2.78 -5.13 7.23
C ALA A 117 1.27 -4.92 7.41
N MET A 118 0.85 -3.77 7.96
CA MET A 118 -0.57 -3.44 8.11
C MET A 118 -1.30 -3.32 6.76
N PHE A 119 -0.64 -2.86 5.70
CA PHE A 119 -1.19 -2.84 4.35
C PHE A 119 -1.30 -4.25 3.75
N MET A 120 -0.24 -5.06 3.88
CA MET A 120 -0.18 -6.41 3.32
C MET A 120 -1.18 -7.37 3.99
N TYR A 121 -1.32 -7.28 5.30
CA TYR A 121 -2.17 -8.13 6.14
C TYR A 121 -3.28 -7.32 6.81
N SER A 122 -3.89 -6.43 6.04
CA SER A 122 -4.85 -5.45 6.57
C SER A 122 -6.04 -6.10 7.27
N VAL A 123 -6.54 -7.22 6.75
CA VAL A 123 -7.66 -7.97 7.34
C VAL A 123 -7.37 -8.41 8.78
N GLN A 124 -6.14 -8.88 9.01
CA GLN A 124 -5.72 -9.40 10.31
C GLN A 124 -5.21 -8.30 11.25
N LEU A 125 -4.48 -7.30 10.73
CA LEU A 125 -3.72 -6.35 11.54
C LEU A 125 -4.41 -5.00 11.74
N GLU A 126 -5.34 -4.62 10.85
CA GLU A 126 -5.96 -3.31 10.93
C GLU A 126 -6.96 -3.21 12.10
N SER A 127 -6.83 -2.15 12.85
CA SER A 127 -7.77 -1.72 13.88
C SER A 127 -7.56 -0.24 14.16
N ASP A 128 -8.56 0.44 14.74
CA ASP A 128 -8.43 1.86 15.12
C ASP A 128 -7.28 2.08 16.09
N SER A 129 -7.05 1.13 17.00
CA SER A 129 -5.93 1.19 17.93
C SER A 129 -4.60 1.15 17.20
N ASN A 130 -4.42 0.22 16.25
CA ASN A 130 -3.19 0.06 15.50
C ASN A 130 -2.95 1.24 14.56
N LYS A 131 -4.00 1.77 13.91
CA LYS A 131 -3.90 3.01 13.13
C LYS A 131 -3.37 4.17 13.97
N ARG A 132 -3.93 4.39 15.17
CA ARG A 132 -3.46 5.45 16.10
C ARG A 132 -1.99 5.28 16.49
N LEU A 133 -1.54 4.04 16.74
CA LEU A 133 -0.15 3.75 17.08
C LEU A 133 0.78 4.08 15.91
N ILE A 134 0.42 3.72 14.68
CA ILE A 134 1.21 4.04 13.49
C ILE A 134 1.31 5.57 13.27
N TRP A 135 0.20 6.29 13.41
CA TRP A 135 0.21 7.75 13.33
C TRP A 135 1.10 8.39 14.42
N LYS A 136 0.99 7.92 15.66
CA LYS A 136 1.82 8.37 16.78
C LYS A 136 3.30 8.09 16.56
N LEU A 137 3.61 6.91 16.00
CA LEU A 137 4.99 6.52 15.67
C LEU A 137 5.59 7.47 14.64
N LEU A 138 4.87 7.78 13.55
CA LEU A 138 5.34 8.75 12.56
C LEU A 138 5.52 10.13 13.18
N GLU A 139 4.51 10.64 13.90
CA GLU A 139 4.59 11.95 14.54
C GLU A 139 5.81 12.07 15.46
N ASN A 140 6.05 11.07 16.30
CA ASN A 140 7.21 11.06 17.20
C ASN A 140 8.53 11.02 16.42
N THR A 141 8.56 10.30 15.32
CA THR A 141 9.74 10.20 14.45
C THR A 141 10.02 11.53 13.74
N VAL A 142 9.00 12.15 13.15
CA VAL A 142 9.10 13.48 12.52
C VAL A 142 9.58 14.51 13.54
N ARG A 143 9.00 14.55 14.75
CA ARG A 143 9.43 15.45 15.83
C ARG A 143 10.89 15.25 16.26
N GLN A 144 11.43 14.05 16.12
CA GLN A 144 12.84 13.81 16.39
C GLN A 144 13.72 14.48 15.32
N PHE A 145 13.40 14.34 14.05
CA PHE A 145 14.09 15.05 12.96
C PHE A 145 13.91 16.56 13.05
N GLU A 146 12.71 17.05 13.37
CA GLU A 146 12.44 18.48 13.56
C GLU A 146 13.36 19.13 14.62
N ARG A 147 13.58 18.45 15.74
CA ARG A 147 14.47 18.98 16.80
C ARG A 147 15.91 19.11 16.35
N GLU A 148 16.39 18.17 15.54
CA GLU A 148 17.78 18.15 15.08
C GLU A 148 18.01 19.07 13.88
N LEU A 149 16.96 19.44 13.14
CA LEU A 149 17.00 20.31 11.96
C LEU A 149 16.29 21.66 12.19
N ALA A 150 16.00 22.03 13.43
CA ALA A 150 15.18 23.19 13.80
C ALA A 150 15.62 24.49 13.10
N ASP A 151 16.93 24.75 13.03
CA ASP A 151 17.50 25.95 12.42
C ASP A 151 17.25 26.05 10.89
N MET A 152 16.79 24.97 10.27
CA MET A 152 16.50 24.91 8.84
C MET A 152 15.01 25.03 8.50
N LEU A 153 14.14 24.95 9.50
CA LEU A 153 12.68 24.85 9.34
C LEU A 153 11.97 26.21 9.48
N GLU A 154 12.58 27.28 8.98
CA GLU A 154 11.97 28.61 8.98
C GLU A 154 10.75 28.64 8.03
N TYR A 155 9.60 29.15 8.54
CA TYR A 155 8.39 29.32 7.74
C TYR A 155 8.59 30.35 6.63
N ILE A 156 8.14 30.03 5.42
CA ILE A 156 8.20 30.88 4.24
C ILE A 156 6.78 31.38 3.93
N PRO A 157 6.49 32.65 4.19
CA PRO A 157 5.17 33.21 3.95
C PRO A 157 4.81 33.26 2.45
N SER A 158 3.52 33.22 2.14
CA SER A 158 3.00 33.07 0.78
C SER A 158 3.51 34.10 -0.21
N GLU A 159 3.68 35.36 0.22
CA GLU A 159 4.18 36.48 -0.59
C GLU A 159 5.66 36.36 -0.96
N ARG A 160 6.40 35.49 -0.28
CA ARG A 160 7.83 35.21 -0.58
C ARG A 160 8.00 33.96 -1.44
N ARG A 161 6.93 33.23 -1.74
CA ARG A 161 6.98 31.99 -2.54
C ARG A 161 7.01 32.32 -4.03
N ASP A 162 7.72 31.48 -4.81
CA ASP A 162 7.73 31.57 -6.27
C ASP A 162 6.43 31.02 -6.86
N GLY A 163 5.57 31.92 -7.34
CA GLY A 163 4.29 31.58 -7.94
C GLY A 163 4.36 30.61 -9.13
N ASN A 164 5.50 30.53 -9.80
CA ASN A 164 5.69 29.66 -10.97
C ASN A 164 6.32 28.30 -10.67
N PHE A 165 6.78 28.06 -9.44
CA PHE A 165 7.47 26.83 -9.10
C PHE A 165 6.64 25.94 -8.16
N ALA A 166 6.57 24.65 -8.51
CA ALA A 166 5.97 23.60 -7.71
C ALA A 166 6.98 22.47 -7.44
N LEU A 167 6.96 21.95 -6.23
CA LEU A 167 7.76 20.80 -5.80
C LEU A 167 6.83 19.61 -5.57
N ILE A 168 7.14 18.48 -6.20
CA ILE A 168 6.42 17.23 -6.00
C ILE A 168 7.40 16.21 -5.42
N LEU A 169 7.01 15.58 -4.32
CA LEU A 169 7.79 14.59 -3.62
C LEU A 169 7.12 13.22 -3.74
N THR A 170 7.90 12.17 -3.76
CA THR A 170 7.42 10.80 -3.57
C THR A 170 8.48 10.01 -2.81
N ASP A 171 8.08 9.08 -1.98
CA ASP A 171 8.97 8.24 -1.18
C ASP A 171 9.47 6.99 -1.94
N GLN A 172 8.91 6.73 -3.14
CA GLN A 172 9.27 5.58 -3.96
C GLN A 172 9.09 5.84 -5.47
N PHE A 173 10.09 5.41 -6.26
CA PHE A 173 10.04 5.47 -7.71
C PHE A 173 10.71 4.21 -8.29
N ILE A 174 9.93 3.19 -8.64
CA ILE A 174 10.42 1.85 -8.98
C ILE A 174 9.98 1.37 -10.38
N GLY A 175 9.91 2.31 -11.30
CA GLY A 175 9.65 2.04 -12.72
C GLY A 175 8.27 2.46 -13.19
N LEU A 176 8.19 2.71 -14.51
CA LEU A 176 7.01 3.30 -15.16
C LEU A 176 5.76 2.38 -15.15
N ASN A 177 5.91 1.13 -14.73
CA ASN A 177 4.80 0.19 -14.59
C ASN A 177 4.20 0.18 -13.20
N HIS A 178 4.85 0.82 -12.23
CA HIS A 178 4.45 0.86 -10.85
C HIS A 178 3.36 1.93 -10.62
N GLY A 179 2.27 1.58 -9.95
CA GLY A 179 1.13 2.47 -9.70
C GLY A 179 1.52 3.80 -9.05
N PRO A 180 2.21 3.81 -7.90
CA PRO A 180 2.71 5.04 -7.26
C PRO A 180 3.56 5.92 -8.18
N THR A 181 4.48 5.33 -8.95
CA THR A 181 5.31 6.05 -9.93
C THR A 181 4.45 6.72 -11.01
N LYS A 182 3.46 5.99 -11.56
CA LYS A 182 2.51 6.56 -12.54
C LYS A 182 1.72 7.72 -11.93
N THR A 183 1.23 7.56 -10.70
CA THR A 183 0.53 8.64 -10.00
C THR A 183 1.40 9.89 -9.86
N ALA A 184 2.65 9.75 -9.41
CA ALA A 184 3.57 10.90 -9.27
C ALA A 184 3.81 11.62 -10.61
N LEU A 185 4.02 10.87 -11.68
CA LEU A 185 4.25 11.41 -13.03
C LEU A 185 3.01 12.11 -13.60
N GLU A 186 1.81 11.53 -13.41
CA GLU A 186 0.55 12.16 -13.85
C GLU A 186 0.26 13.45 -13.09
N ARG A 187 0.47 13.48 -11.79
CA ARG A 187 0.30 14.70 -11.00
C ARG A 187 1.31 15.77 -11.43
N ALA A 188 2.57 15.39 -11.68
CA ALA A 188 3.58 16.30 -12.20
C ALA A 188 3.21 16.84 -13.61
N LYS A 189 2.80 15.97 -14.52
CA LYS A 189 2.30 16.34 -15.85
C LYS A 189 1.13 17.33 -15.74
N THR A 190 0.14 17.06 -14.90
CA THR A 190 -1.02 17.95 -14.71
C THR A 190 -0.59 19.33 -14.23
N VAL A 191 0.33 19.43 -13.28
CA VAL A 191 0.86 20.73 -12.81
C VAL A 191 1.59 21.48 -13.91
N ILE A 192 2.38 20.78 -14.75
CA ILE A 192 3.08 21.39 -15.90
C ILE A 192 2.07 21.84 -16.98
N THR A 193 1.16 20.96 -17.38
CA THR A 193 0.31 21.19 -18.57
C THR A 193 -0.90 22.04 -18.27
N GLN A 194 -1.55 21.91 -17.11
CA GLN A 194 -2.77 22.62 -16.76
C GLN A 194 -2.49 23.89 -15.96
N LEU A 195 -1.61 23.83 -14.96
CA LEU A 195 -1.28 24.99 -14.13
C LEU A 195 -0.11 25.84 -14.68
N LYS A 196 0.55 25.36 -15.75
CA LYS A 196 1.67 26.05 -16.41
C LYS A 196 2.83 26.40 -15.46
N LYS A 197 3.04 25.59 -14.42
CA LYS A 197 4.14 25.79 -13.46
C LYS A 197 5.38 25.00 -13.86
N GLN A 198 6.54 25.53 -13.49
CA GLN A 198 7.76 24.73 -13.44
C GLN A 198 7.63 23.69 -12.33
N VAL A 199 8.01 22.46 -12.62
CA VAL A 199 7.93 21.37 -11.65
C VAL A 199 9.31 20.76 -11.46
N LEU A 200 9.62 20.38 -10.22
CA LEU A 200 10.67 19.39 -9.92
C LEU A 200 10.01 18.24 -9.18
N LEU A 201 10.07 17.04 -9.74
CA LEU A 201 9.67 15.79 -9.10
C LEU A 201 10.90 15.18 -8.41
N ILE A 202 10.81 14.96 -7.11
CA ILE A 202 11.90 14.32 -6.33
C ILE A 202 11.42 12.98 -5.81
N ASN A 203 12.12 11.91 -6.15
CA ASN A 203 12.06 10.67 -5.38
C ASN A 203 12.99 10.80 -4.17
N THR A 204 12.42 10.94 -2.98
CA THR A 204 13.19 11.01 -1.73
C THR A 204 13.76 9.65 -1.32
N ALA A 205 13.30 8.56 -1.95
CA ALA A 205 13.73 7.19 -1.70
C ALA A 205 13.66 6.74 -0.23
N GLU A 206 12.78 7.34 0.56
CA GLU A 206 12.65 7.11 2.01
C GLU A 206 11.88 5.84 2.36
N CYS A 207 11.15 5.29 1.40
CA CYS A 207 10.42 4.05 1.61
C CYS A 207 11.37 2.86 1.66
N LEU A 208 12.11 2.76 2.75
CA LEU A 208 13.20 1.81 2.91
C LEU A 208 12.76 0.36 2.70
N SER A 209 13.37 -0.27 1.69
CA SER A 209 13.45 -1.72 1.63
C SER A 209 14.57 -2.17 2.56
N GLN A 210 14.35 -3.21 3.34
CA GLN A 210 15.32 -4.02 4.07
C GLN A 210 16.74 -3.42 4.19
N ARG A 211 16.87 -2.27 4.82
CA ARG A 211 18.15 -1.80 5.27
C ARG A 211 18.33 -2.24 6.69
N GLY A 212 19.34 -3.05 6.91
CA GLY A 212 19.60 -3.55 8.22
C GLY A 212 18.63 -4.68 8.59
N GLY A 213 19.02 -5.44 9.46
CA GLY A 213 18.52 -6.72 9.67
C GLY A 213 17.50 -6.86 10.74
N ILE A 214 16.65 -5.92 10.93
CA ILE A 214 15.49 -6.17 11.77
C ILE A 214 14.42 -6.75 10.87
N PRO A 215 14.20 -8.06 10.91
CA PRO A 215 13.30 -8.69 9.97
C PRO A 215 11.86 -8.40 10.38
N PHE A 216 11.22 -7.62 9.55
CA PHE A 216 9.81 -7.80 9.35
C PHE A 216 9.65 -8.82 8.24
N TYR A 217 9.31 -10.03 8.61
CA TYR A 217 9.23 -11.14 7.68
C TYR A 217 8.22 -10.86 6.58
N ASP A 218 8.62 -11.17 5.33
CA ASP A 218 7.83 -11.01 4.11
C ASP A 218 7.46 -9.58 3.72
N VAL A 219 7.85 -8.59 4.47
CA VAL A 219 7.57 -7.19 4.14
C VAL A 219 8.67 -6.65 3.24
N LYS A 220 8.49 -6.83 1.93
CA LYS A 220 9.39 -6.28 0.92
C LYS A 220 8.78 -5.02 0.32
N ARG A 221 9.46 -3.90 0.50
CA ARG A 221 9.14 -2.63 -0.14
C ARG A 221 10.40 -2.10 -0.81
N SER A 222 10.28 -1.53 -2.00
CA SER A 222 11.39 -0.90 -2.70
C SER A 222 11.05 0.57 -2.95
N SER A 223 12.03 1.44 -2.78
CA SER A 223 11.87 2.88 -2.98
C SER A 223 12.73 3.40 -4.14
N TYR A 224 13.65 2.60 -4.63
CA TYR A 224 14.77 3.04 -5.43
C TYR A 224 15.07 2.07 -6.57
N LEU A 225 15.40 2.63 -7.75
CA LEU A 225 16.04 1.90 -8.84
C LEU A 225 17.29 2.67 -9.29
N GLU A 226 18.43 1.99 -9.36
CA GLU A 226 19.71 2.58 -9.76
C GLU A 226 19.66 3.20 -11.16
N SER A 227 18.86 2.65 -12.06
CA SER A 227 18.68 3.16 -13.42
C SER A 227 18.18 4.60 -13.50
N TYR A 228 17.53 5.11 -12.45
CA TYR A 228 17.02 6.48 -12.41
C TYR A 228 17.97 7.46 -11.69
N ARG A 229 19.10 7.00 -11.20
CA ARG A 229 20.03 7.84 -10.42
C ARG A 229 20.62 9.00 -11.22
N GLN A 230 20.86 8.78 -12.51
CA GLN A 230 21.47 9.77 -13.41
C GLN A 230 20.44 10.50 -14.26
N GLU A 231 19.15 10.20 -14.10
CA GLU A 231 18.11 10.85 -14.88
C GLU A 231 17.80 12.23 -14.32
N ASP A 232 17.84 13.25 -15.16
CA ASP A 232 17.45 14.62 -14.82
C ASP A 232 16.01 14.95 -15.24
N LYS A 233 15.39 14.07 -16.01
CA LYS A 233 14.00 14.17 -16.46
C LYS A 233 13.43 12.81 -16.84
N ILE A 234 12.13 12.68 -16.69
CA ILE A 234 11.36 11.52 -17.15
C ILE A 234 10.37 11.98 -18.21
N VAL A 235 10.37 11.31 -19.36
CA VAL A 235 9.34 11.56 -20.38
C VAL A 235 8.14 10.69 -20.09
N TRP A 236 6.99 11.33 -19.84
CA TRP A 236 5.74 10.67 -19.53
C TRP A 236 4.60 11.23 -20.38
N ASN A 237 3.98 10.40 -21.22
CA ASN A 237 2.87 10.76 -22.11
C ASN A 237 3.13 12.09 -22.89
N GLY A 238 4.32 12.21 -23.48
CA GLY A 238 4.74 13.37 -24.25
C GLY A 238 5.15 14.59 -23.43
N CYS A 239 5.05 14.54 -22.09
CA CYS A 239 5.51 15.60 -21.20
C CYS A 239 6.90 15.27 -20.63
N SER A 240 7.82 16.22 -20.65
CA SER A 240 9.12 16.11 -19.99
C SER A 240 9.00 16.63 -18.55
N VAL A 241 9.10 15.73 -17.59
CA VAL A 241 9.03 16.02 -16.15
C VAL A 241 10.45 16.09 -15.59
N PRO A 242 10.93 17.28 -15.14
CA PRO A 242 12.21 17.38 -14.43
C PRO A 242 12.21 16.49 -13.19
N PHE A 243 13.28 15.73 -13.02
CA PHE A 243 13.34 14.66 -12.02
C PHE A 243 14.66 14.65 -11.27
N PHE A 244 14.62 14.28 -10.01
CA PHE A 244 15.79 14.00 -9.19
C PHE A 244 15.49 12.80 -8.27
N GLN A 245 16.46 11.93 -8.11
CA GLN A 245 16.37 10.80 -7.18
C GLN A 245 17.46 10.90 -6.13
N CYS A 246 17.05 10.90 -4.85
CA CYS A 246 17.97 10.80 -3.73
C CYS A 246 18.66 9.43 -3.69
N ASP A 247 19.77 9.34 -3.00
CA ASP A 247 20.46 8.09 -2.77
C ASP A 247 19.62 7.15 -1.87
N ASN A 248 19.84 5.84 -1.98
CA ASN A 248 19.09 4.83 -1.25
C ASN A 248 19.41 4.76 0.26
N ASN A 249 20.11 5.77 0.80
CA ASN A 249 20.44 5.89 2.22
C ASN A 249 19.52 6.86 2.99
N MET A 250 18.46 7.35 2.37
CA MET A 250 17.44 8.18 2.99
C MET A 250 16.57 7.38 3.99
N PRO A 251 16.06 8.02 5.05
CA PRO A 251 16.36 9.40 5.47
C PRO A 251 17.72 9.50 6.15
N ASN A 252 18.49 10.54 5.80
CA ASN A 252 19.70 10.93 6.55
C ASN A 252 19.76 12.45 6.66
N TYR A 253 20.35 12.95 7.74
CA TYR A 253 20.33 14.38 8.06
C TYR A 253 21.00 15.27 7.00
N ARG A 254 22.07 14.77 6.38
CA ARG A 254 22.81 15.55 5.38
C ARG A 254 21.95 15.82 4.14
N ASP A 255 21.35 14.78 3.59
CA ASP A 255 20.60 14.90 2.34
C ASP A 255 19.24 15.57 2.60
N ILE A 256 18.62 15.33 3.75
CA ILE A 256 17.46 16.10 4.19
C ILE A 256 17.80 17.60 4.25
N ALA A 257 18.94 17.97 4.85
CA ALA A 257 19.37 19.38 4.95
C ALA A 257 19.56 20.01 3.56
N VAL A 258 20.09 19.26 2.58
CA VAL A 258 20.21 19.72 1.17
C VAL A 258 18.82 19.98 0.57
N LEU A 259 17.85 19.10 0.78
CA LEU A 259 16.49 19.29 0.28
C LEU A 259 15.76 20.46 0.96
N LEU A 260 15.91 20.61 2.28
CA LEU A 260 15.34 21.76 3.00
C LEU A 260 15.99 23.08 2.50
N LYS A 261 17.30 23.09 2.23
CA LYS A 261 17.97 24.24 1.61
C LYS A 261 17.41 24.54 0.22
N LEU A 262 17.18 23.52 -0.61
CA LEU A 262 16.54 23.68 -1.92
C LEU A 262 15.17 24.38 -1.77
N VAL A 263 14.34 23.96 -0.83
CA VAL A 263 13.04 24.59 -0.57
C VAL A 263 13.18 26.05 -0.14
N ARG A 264 14.13 26.37 0.74
CA ARG A 264 14.40 27.72 1.18
C ARG A 264 14.89 28.63 0.04
N ASP A 265 15.74 28.11 -0.85
CA ASP A 265 16.30 28.86 -1.97
C ASP A 265 15.27 29.03 -3.10
N ARG A 266 14.52 27.98 -3.46
CA ARG A 266 13.56 27.99 -4.58
C ARG A 266 12.16 28.43 -4.17
N ARG A 267 11.80 28.35 -2.92
CA ARG A 267 10.53 28.85 -2.32
C ARG A 267 9.28 28.47 -3.12
N PRO A 268 9.01 27.17 -3.35
CA PRO A 268 7.87 26.74 -4.16
C PRO A 268 6.53 27.30 -3.63
N SER A 269 5.64 27.70 -4.53
CA SER A 269 4.29 28.13 -4.15
C SER A 269 3.33 26.95 -3.91
N LEU A 270 3.71 25.76 -4.35
CA LEU A 270 2.93 24.53 -4.22
C LEU A 270 3.89 23.39 -3.90
N VAL A 271 3.61 22.67 -2.82
CA VAL A 271 4.32 21.45 -2.45
C VAL A 271 3.31 20.31 -2.33
N ILE A 272 3.57 19.21 -3.01
CA ILE A 272 2.72 18.03 -3.05
C ILE A 272 3.56 16.82 -2.65
N ASP A 273 3.06 16.01 -1.74
CA ASP A 273 3.63 14.71 -1.38
C ASP A 273 2.76 13.56 -1.90
N ILE A 274 3.33 12.70 -2.71
CA ILE A 274 2.68 11.49 -3.22
C ILE A 274 3.13 10.31 -2.37
N GLY A 275 2.28 9.94 -1.41
CA GLY A 275 2.54 8.90 -0.40
C GLY A 275 2.07 9.32 0.98
N GLY A 276 2.45 10.49 1.45
CA GLY A 276 1.96 11.13 2.67
C GLY A 276 2.76 10.84 3.93
N SER A 277 3.74 9.95 3.91
CA SER A 277 4.44 9.48 5.12
C SER A 277 5.95 9.73 5.12
N GLY A 278 6.47 10.45 4.11
CA GLY A 278 7.89 10.77 3.99
C GLY A 278 8.37 11.76 5.06
N ILE A 279 9.58 11.59 5.58
CA ILE A 279 10.17 12.54 6.56
C ILE A 279 10.40 13.90 5.92
N VAL A 280 10.95 13.93 4.69
CA VAL A 280 11.26 15.18 3.99
C VAL A 280 10.02 16.04 3.81
N SER A 281 8.92 15.47 3.31
CA SER A 281 7.67 16.20 3.08
C SER A 281 7.03 16.70 4.37
N ASN A 282 7.04 15.88 5.42
CA ASN A 282 6.53 16.25 6.74
C ASN A 282 7.37 17.37 7.39
N LEU A 283 8.69 17.42 7.15
CA LEU A 283 9.56 18.54 7.59
C LEU A 283 9.30 19.81 6.75
N ILE A 284 9.18 19.69 5.43
CA ILE A 284 8.86 20.81 4.55
C ILE A 284 7.52 21.46 4.95
N ASN A 285 6.58 20.69 5.47
CA ASN A 285 5.31 21.21 5.95
C ASN A 285 5.45 22.26 7.09
N ARG A 286 6.60 22.32 7.77
CA ARG A 286 6.93 23.41 8.71
C ARG A 286 7.35 24.69 8.01
N MET A 287 7.81 24.59 6.77
CA MET A 287 8.29 25.73 5.98
C MET A 287 7.21 26.25 5.02
N ILE A 288 6.49 25.36 4.37
CA ILE A 288 5.45 25.65 3.38
C ILE A 288 4.37 24.58 3.55
N PRO A 289 3.08 24.92 3.53
CA PRO A 289 1.99 23.94 3.58
C PRO A 289 2.13 22.86 2.49
N VAL A 290 1.99 21.60 2.87
CA VAL A 290 2.09 20.45 1.99
C VAL A 290 0.73 19.79 1.81
N LEU A 291 0.40 19.48 0.55
CA LEU A 291 -0.74 18.65 0.16
C LEU A 291 -0.30 17.19 0.05
N SER A 292 -0.79 16.35 0.95
CA SER A 292 -0.58 14.90 0.91
C SER A 292 -1.58 14.22 -0.03
N VAL A 293 -1.10 13.44 -0.97
CA VAL A 293 -1.90 12.59 -1.86
C VAL A 293 -1.61 11.14 -1.54
N GLY A 294 -2.48 10.54 -0.72
CA GLY A 294 -2.36 9.13 -0.34
C GLY A 294 -2.48 8.20 -1.54
N LEU A 295 -1.80 7.06 -1.48
CA LEU A 295 -1.78 6.05 -2.54
C LEU A 295 -2.83 4.94 -2.32
N CYS A 296 -3.53 4.97 -1.20
CA CYS A 296 -4.66 4.09 -0.87
C CYS A 296 -5.93 4.94 -0.79
N PRO A 297 -6.80 4.95 -1.80
CA PRO A 297 -8.02 5.75 -1.80
C PRO A 297 -8.98 5.41 -0.68
N SER A 298 -8.90 4.21 -0.13
CA SER A 298 -9.78 3.74 0.95
C SER A 298 -9.36 4.22 2.35
N ASP A 299 -8.16 4.81 2.52
CA ASP A 299 -7.67 5.17 3.86
C ASP A 299 -6.88 6.48 3.88
N MET A 300 -6.80 7.07 5.08
CA MET A 300 -5.94 8.22 5.32
C MET A 300 -4.50 7.77 5.56
N ALA A 301 -3.53 8.38 4.87
CA ALA A 301 -2.13 8.15 5.15
C ALA A 301 -1.74 8.77 6.51
N PRO A 302 -0.90 8.09 7.31
CA PRO A 302 -0.26 8.73 8.46
C PRO A 302 0.58 9.92 7.98
N THR A 303 0.29 11.11 8.48
CA THR A 303 1.03 12.32 8.08
C THR A 303 0.88 13.45 9.10
N THR A 304 1.92 14.27 9.26
CA THR A 304 1.86 15.56 9.97
C THR A 304 1.57 16.73 9.02
N GLU A 305 1.51 16.48 7.71
CA GLU A 305 1.22 17.49 6.69
C GLU A 305 -0.16 18.12 6.89
N ILE A 306 -0.28 19.39 6.46
CA ILE A 306 -1.44 20.19 6.83
C ILE A 306 -2.73 19.71 6.19
N CYS A 307 -2.67 19.13 5.00
CA CYS A 307 -3.86 18.69 4.28
C CYS A 307 -3.60 17.38 3.54
N GLN A 308 -4.57 16.48 3.53
CA GLN A 308 -4.50 15.25 2.78
C GLN A 308 -5.76 15.01 1.94
N VAL A 309 -5.60 14.25 0.84
CA VAL A 309 -6.70 13.83 -0.02
C VAL A 309 -7.24 12.48 0.45
N LEU A 310 -8.57 12.36 0.49
CA LEU A 310 -9.27 11.10 0.78
C LEU A 310 -10.39 10.89 -0.24
N SER A 311 -10.53 9.65 -0.73
CA SER A 311 -11.46 9.35 -1.83
C SER A 311 -12.77 8.69 -1.39
N ARG A 312 -13.08 8.77 -0.12
CA ARG A 312 -14.34 8.32 0.47
C ARG A 312 -14.85 9.33 1.50
N GLU A 313 -16.06 9.13 1.98
CA GLU A 313 -16.58 9.89 3.10
C GLU A 313 -15.80 9.62 4.38
N LEU A 314 -15.67 10.67 5.21
CA LEU A 314 -15.07 10.55 6.53
C LEU A 314 -15.97 9.74 7.46
N LYS A 315 -15.39 8.74 8.10
CA LYS A 315 -16.04 7.96 9.16
C LYS A 315 -15.84 8.63 10.51
N THR A 316 -16.65 8.27 11.49
CA THR A 316 -16.52 8.77 12.88
C THR A 316 -15.12 8.53 13.45
N GLU A 317 -14.54 7.37 13.13
CA GLU A 317 -13.19 6.97 13.57
C GLU A 317 -12.09 7.83 12.94
N ASP A 318 -12.28 8.25 11.68
CA ASP A 318 -11.37 9.18 11.01
C ASP A 318 -11.35 10.55 11.70
N ILE A 319 -12.52 11.06 12.06
CA ILE A 319 -12.66 12.33 12.78
C ILE A 319 -11.99 12.24 14.15
N LYS A 320 -12.20 11.14 14.87
CA LYS A 320 -11.52 10.88 16.15
C LYS A 320 -10.00 10.83 15.98
N LEU A 321 -9.53 10.17 14.92
CA LEU A 321 -8.11 10.08 14.61
C LEU A 321 -7.52 11.47 14.31
N LEU A 322 -8.15 12.24 13.42
CA LEU A 322 -7.72 13.60 13.09
C LEU A 322 -7.62 14.48 14.35
N ASN A 323 -8.65 14.46 15.20
CA ASN A 323 -8.69 15.27 16.43
C ASN A 323 -7.55 14.92 17.40
N LEU A 324 -7.14 13.64 17.51
CA LEU A 324 -6.00 13.22 18.34
C LEU A 324 -4.67 13.85 17.89
N PHE A 325 -4.56 14.20 16.61
CA PHE A 325 -3.36 14.82 16.02
C PHE A 325 -3.54 16.31 15.72
N GLY A 326 -4.51 16.96 16.39
CA GLY A 326 -4.75 18.40 16.25
C GLY A 326 -5.28 18.84 14.89
N LYS A 327 -5.85 17.90 14.13
CA LYS A 327 -6.46 18.13 12.82
C LYS A 327 -7.99 18.03 12.89
N THR A 328 -8.65 18.55 11.87
CA THR A 328 -10.11 18.50 11.71
C THR A 328 -10.48 18.08 10.29
N GLU A 329 -11.74 17.99 9.98
CA GLU A 329 -12.23 17.75 8.61
C GLU A 329 -11.71 18.78 7.59
N LYS A 330 -11.36 20.00 8.02
CA LYS A 330 -10.75 21.01 7.16
C LYS A 330 -9.39 20.59 6.58
N ASN A 331 -8.70 19.67 7.25
CA ASN A 331 -7.41 19.11 6.82
C ASN A 331 -7.56 17.96 5.82
N VAL A 332 -8.80 17.63 5.39
CA VAL A 332 -9.07 16.55 4.44
C VAL A 332 -9.84 17.07 3.24
N ILE A 333 -9.26 16.97 2.06
CA ILE A 333 -9.93 17.24 0.78
C ILE A 333 -10.51 15.93 0.26
N ARG A 334 -11.83 15.89 0.09
CA ARG A 334 -12.49 14.73 -0.50
C ARG A 334 -12.49 14.88 -2.02
N SER A 335 -12.00 13.86 -2.70
CA SER A 335 -11.97 13.81 -4.15
C SER A 335 -11.87 12.37 -4.64
N VAL A 336 -12.17 12.16 -5.89
CA VAL A 336 -12.04 10.85 -6.54
C VAL A 336 -10.55 10.53 -6.73
N PHE A 337 -10.14 9.31 -6.41
CA PHE A 337 -8.80 8.83 -6.76
C PHE A 337 -8.79 8.44 -8.24
N THR A 338 -8.14 9.23 -9.05
CA THR A 338 -8.06 8.99 -10.48
C THR A 338 -6.84 8.14 -10.84
N SER A 339 -7.03 7.27 -11.81
CA SER A 339 -6.01 6.36 -12.36
C SER A 339 -5.73 6.69 -13.81
N GLU A 340 -4.52 6.42 -14.26
CA GLU A 340 -4.20 6.43 -15.67
C GLU A 340 -4.03 4.99 -16.16
N LEU A 341 -4.70 4.68 -17.25
CA LEU A 341 -4.62 3.38 -17.89
C LEU A 341 -3.70 3.44 -19.11
N ARG A 342 -3.07 2.32 -19.40
CA ARG A 342 -2.39 2.15 -20.68
C ARG A 342 -3.43 1.94 -21.77
N SER A 343 -3.13 2.42 -22.94
CA SER A 343 -3.92 2.06 -24.12
C SER A 343 -3.82 0.56 -24.36
N GLN A 344 -4.95 -0.08 -24.61
CA GLN A 344 -4.97 -1.46 -25.06
C GLN A 344 -4.33 -1.54 -26.45
N THR A 345 -3.27 -2.33 -26.58
CA THR A 345 -2.53 -2.51 -27.85
C THR A 345 -2.82 -3.83 -28.52
N GLU A 346 -3.39 -4.79 -27.78
CA GLU A 346 -3.63 -6.15 -28.23
C GLU A 346 -5.10 -6.53 -28.02
N LYS A 347 -5.59 -7.48 -28.80
CA LYS A 347 -6.86 -8.16 -28.57
C LYS A 347 -6.57 -9.65 -28.43
N VAL A 348 -7.23 -10.28 -27.49
CA VAL A 348 -7.12 -11.71 -27.25
C VAL A 348 -8.50 -12.33 -27.21
N SER A 349 -8.59 -13.59 -27.59
CA SER A 349 -9.81 -14.39 -27.48
C SER A 349 -9.75 -15.32 -26.27
N ARG A 350 -10.92 -15.80 -25.82
CA ARG A 350 -10.98 -16.86 -24.79
C ARG A 350 -10.17 -18.08 -25.17
N GLU A 351 -10.17 -18.47 -26.45
CA GLU A 351 -9.44 -19.63 -26.95
C GLU A 351 -7.91 -19.45 -26.82
N GLU A 352 -7.39 -18.27 -27.18
CA GLU A 352 -5.95 -17.97 -27.04
C GLU A 352 -5.49 -17.95 -25.57
N LEU A 353 -6.39 -17.61 -24.64
CA LEU A 353 -6.14 -17.65 -23.21
C LEU A 353 -6.42 -19.01 -22.57
N GLY A 354 -6.88 -20.00 -23.34
CA GLY A 354 -7.29 -21.31 -22.82
C GLY A 354 -8.55 -21.24 -21.94
N LEU A 355 -9.40 -20.22 -22.12
CA LEU A 355 -10.63 -20.06 -21.37
C LEU A 355 -11.81 -20.79 -22.03
N PRO A 356 -12.74 -21.35 -21.25
CA PRO A 356 -13.94 -21.99 -21.76
C PRO A 356 -14.83 -21.00 -22.52
N LYS A 357 -15.33 -21.39 -23.69
CA LYS A 357 -16.20 -20.54 -24.51
C LYS A 357 -17.61 -20.36 -23.91
N ASP A 358 -18.11 -21.42 -23.28
CA ASP A 358 -19.50 -21.51 -22.81
C ASP A 358 -19.70 -21.27 -21.31
N LYS A 359 -18.61 -20.92 -20.59
CA LYS A 359 -18.70 -20.62 -19.15
C LYS A 359 -18.82 -19.12 -18.91
N PHE A 360 -19.48 -18.78 -17.80
CA PHE A 360 -19.44 -17.43 -17.22
C PHE A 360 -18.09 -17.23 -16.54
N VAL A 361 -17.31 -16.26 -17.01
CA VAL A 361 -15.91 -16.08 -16.65
C VAL A 361 -15.78 -14.99 -15.61
N LEU A 362 -15.52 -15.39 -14.37
CA LEU A 362 -15.09 -14.51 -13.29
C LEU A 362 -13.59 -14.20 -13.45
N VAL A 363 -13.15 -13.02 -13.01
CA VAL A 363 -11.73 -12.67 -13.03
C VAL A 363 -11.31 -11.94 -11.75
N SER A 364 -10.13 -12.27 -11.24
CA SER A 364 -9.43 -11.50 -10.20
C SER A 364 -8.02 -11.18 -10.67
N VAL A 365 -7.58 -9.93 -10.47
CA VAL A 365 -6.25 -9.46 -10.90
C VAL A 365 -5.48 -8.94 -9.70
N GLY A 366 -4.25 -9.39 -9.49
CA GLY A 366 -3.44 -8.92 -8.36
C GLY A 366 -2.00 -9.40 -8.37
N GLY A 367 -1.13 -8.63 -7.72
CA GLY A 367 0.28 -9.00 -7.53
C GLY A 367 0.53 -9.84 -6.26
N ARG A 368 -0.49 -10.04 -5.42
CA ARG A 368 -0.40 -10.69 -4.10
C ARG A 368 -1.51 -11.73 -3.90
N LEU A 369 -1.94 -12.38 -4.98
CA LEU A 369 -3.07 -13.31 -4.93
C LEU A 369 -2.87 -14.47 -3.95
N ASP A 370 -1.63 -14.89 -3.69
CA ASP A 370 -1.31 -15.92 -2.69
C ASP A 370 -1.77 -15.55 -1.26
N VAL A 371 -1.79 -14.26 -0.94
CA VAL A 371 -2.23 -13.75 0.37
C VAL A 371 -3.70 -13.32 0.33
N GLU A 372 -4.14 -12.79 -0.81
CA GLU A 372 -5.45 -12.15 -0.98
C GLU A 372 -6.59 -13.15 -1.25
N ILE A 373 -6.29 -14.30 -1.86
CA ILE A 373 -7.22 -15.42 -2.03
C ILE A 373 -7.19 -16.26 -0.75
N ASP A 374 -7.96 -15.85 0.24
CA ASP A 374 -8.05 -16.50 1.54
C ASP A 374 -9.05 -17.68 1.55
N ASP A 375 -9.08 -18.40 2.67
CA ASP A 375 -9.96 -19.57 2.84
C ASP A 375 -11.45 -19.19 2.79
N ALA A 376 -11.80 -17.97 3.19
CA ALA A 376 -13.17 -17.48 3.13
C ALA A 376 -13.61 -17.22 1.69
N PHE A 377 -12.72 -16.67 0.86
CA PHE A 377 -12.96 -16.51 -0.58
C PHE A 377 -13.09 -17.87 -1.27
N ILE A 378 -12.22 -18.84 -0.93
CA ILE A 378 -12.31 -20.21 -1.46
C ILE A 378 -13.62 -20.89 -1.00
N ALA A 379 -14.03 -20.71 0.24
CA ALA A 379 -15.31 -21.23 0.74
C ALA A 379 -16.51 -20.61 -0.02
N MET A 380 -16.47 -19.34 -0.34
CA MET A 380 -17.48 -18.67 -1.16
C MET A 380 -17.55 -19.30 -2.56
N LEU A 381 -16.40 -19.53 -3.23
CA LEU A 381 -16.37 -20.18 -4.54
C LEU A 381 -16.94 -21.60 -4.49
N ASN A 382 -16.67 -22.37 -3.44
CA ASN A 382 -17.20 -23.71 -3.23
C ASN A 382 -18.71 -23.77 -3.05
N LYS A 383 -19.34 -22.68 -2.59
CA LYS A 383 -20.80 -22.56 -2.47
C LYS A 383 -21.49 -22.38 -3.83
N ILE A 384 -20.75 -21.94 -4.84
CA ILE A 384 -21.29 -21.77 -6.19
C ILE A 384 -21.38 -23.15 -6.87
N GLU A 385 -22.58 -23.73 -6.88
CA GLU A 385 -22.81 -25.08 -7.43
C GLU A 385 -22.82 -25.14 -8.96
N ALA A 386 -22.91 -23.99 -9.65
CA ALA A 386 -22.93 -23.93 -11.11
C ALA A 386 -21.62 -24.44 -11.73
N GLU A 387 -21.70 -25.43 -12.62
CA GLU A 387 -20.54 -26.01 -13.31
C GLU A 387 -20.05 -25.14 -14.48
N ASP A 388 -20.91 -24.28 -14.99
CA ASP A 388 -20.66 -23.35 -16.10
C ASP A 388 -20.13 -21.99 -15.66
N ILE A 389 -19.41 -21.95 -14.52
CA ILE A 389 -18.65 -20.80 -14.01
C ILE A 389 -17.18 -21.20 -13.87
N CYS A 390 -16.28 -20.28 -14.21
CA CYS A 390 -14.86 -20.40 -13.86
C CYS A 390 -14.31 -19.09 -13.36
N LEU A 391 -13.26 -19.14 -12.51
CA LEU A 391 -12.50 -18.00 -12.02
C LEU A 391 -11.12 -17.99 -12.64
N VAL A 392 -10.77 -16.88 -13.27
CA VAL A 392 -9.47 -16.60 -13.86
C VAL A 392 -8.66 -15.74 -12.90
N LEU A 393 -7.45 -16.16 -12.56
CA LEU A 393 -6.49 -15.43 -11.76
C LEU A 393 -5.40 -14.86 -12.67
N ILE A 394 -5.26 -13.53 -12.67
CA ILE A 394 -4.22 -12.82 -13.43
C ILE A 394 -3.23 -12.22 -12.42
N GLY A 395 -2.03 -12.80 -12.37
CA GLY A 395 -0.96 -12.44 -11.46
C GLY A 395 -0.21 -13.65 -10.93
N PRO A 396 0.83 -13.45 -10.11
CA PRO A 396 1.53 -14.56 -9.46
C PRO A 396 0.58 -15.28 -8.52
N PHE A 397 0.50 -16.60 -8.66
CA PHE A 397 -0.29 -17.46 -7.78
C PHE A 397 0.34 -18.84 -7.70
N SER A 398 0.82 -19.21 -6.51
CA SER A 398 1.54 -20.48 -6.27
C SER A 398 0.70 -21.52 -5.52
N ARG A 399 -0.44 -21.14 -4.93
CA ARG A 399 -1.29 -22.00 -4.10
C ARG A 399 -2.29 -22.87 -4.90
N TYR A 400 -2.20 -22.89 -6.22
CA TYR A 400 -3.16 -23.63 -7.06
C TYR A 400 -3.28 -25.11 -6.67
N GLU A 401 -2.15 -25.83 -6.60
CA GLU A 401 -2.12 -27.28 -6.29
C GLU A 401 -2.64 -27.58 -4.86
N GLU A 402 -2.31 -26.71 -3.90
CA GLU A 402 -2.82 -26.79 -2.53
C GLU A 402 -4.34 -26.66 -2.51
N ILE A 403 -4.86 -25.60 -3.12
CA ILE A 403 -6.30 -25.31 -3.13
C ILE A 403 -7.10 -26.42 -3.82
N VAL A 404 -6.63 -26.87 -4.97
CA VAL A 404 -7.31 -27.93 -5.74
C VAL A 404 -7.27 -29.28 -5.02
N ARG A 405 -6.15 -29.60 -4.35
CA ARG A 405 -6.06 -30.80 -3.51
C ARG A 405 -7.09 -30.80 -2.41
N ASP A 406 -7.23 -29.66 -1.71
CA ASP A 406 -8.12 -29.53 -0.56
C ASP A 406 -9.58 -29.24 -0.97
N ASN A 407 -9.79 -28.75 -2.22
CA ASN A 407 -11.08 -28.45 -2.82
C ASN A 407 -11.20 -29.00 -4.25
N PRO A 408 -11.38 -30.31 -4.44
CA PRO A 408 -11.34 -30.95 -5.78
C PRO A 408 -12.37 -30.39 -6.78
N LYS A 409 -13.49 -29.84 -6.30
CA LYS A 409 -14.52 -29.19 -7.14
C LYS A 409 -14.01 -27.95 -7.88
N LEU A 410 -12.93 -27.33 -7.41
CA LEU A 410 -12.37 -26.12 -8.02
C LEU A 410 -11.37 -26.42 -9.13
N LYS A 411 -10.99 -27.67 -9.35
CA LYS A 411 -10.00 -28.07 -10.36
C LYS A 411 -10.34 -27.56 -11.77
N ASP A 412 -11.60 -27.72 -12.19
CA ASP A 412 -12.08 -27.31 -13.51
C ASP A 412 -12.71 -25.91 -13.53
N LYS A 413 -12.67 -25.22 -12.36
CA LYS A 413 -13.22 -23.87 -12.18
C LYS A 413 -12.15 -22.82 -12.00
N LEU A 414 -10.93 -23.15 -11.59
CA LEU A 414 -9.84 -22.21 -11.33
C LEU A 414 -8.80 -22.26 -12.43
N ILE A 415 -8.56 -21.10 -13.07
CA ILE A 415 -7.60 -20.96 -14.18
C ILE A 415 -6.59 -19.89 -13.82
N CYS A 416 -5.29 -20.22 -13.88
CA CYS A 416 -4.21 -19.29 -13.53
C CYS A 416 -3.47 -18.86 -14.80
N LEU A 417 -3.56 -17.57 -15.18
CA LEU A 417 -2.87 -17.03 -16.36
C LEU A 417 -1.48 -16.47 -16.04
N GLY A 418 -1.08 -16.46 -14.75
CA GLY A 418 0.19 -15.88 -14.35
C GLY A 418 0.25 -14.36 -14.60
N ARG A 419 1.47 -13.80 -14.67
CA ARG A 419 1.67 -12.38 -14.98
C ARG A 419 1.35 -12.08 -16.44
N ARG A 420 0.53 -11.05 -16.67
CA ARG A 420 0.17 -10.56 -18.00
C ARG A 420 0.57 -9.10 -18.16
N THR A 421 0.96 -8.71 -19.37
CA THR A 421 1.23 -7.32 -19.76
C THR A 421 0.04 -6.67 -20.45
N ASP A 422 -0.87 -7.49 -20.98
CA ASP A 422 -2.08 -7.18 -21.74
C ASP A 422 -3.35 -7.36 -20.91
N VAL A 423 -3.33 -6.87 -19.64
CA VAL A 423 -4.43 -7.07 -18.68
C VAL A 423 -5.77 -6.58 -19.22
N LEU A 424 -5.81 -5.43 -19.91
CA LEU A 424 -7.05 -4.90 -20.49
C LEU A 424 -7.65 -5.86 -21.53
N ALA A 425 -6.81 -6.44 -22.39
CA ALA A 425 -7.26 -7.41 -23.37
C ALA A 425 -7.80 -8.70 -22.71
N CYS A 426 -7.15 -9.14 -21.62
CA CYS A 426 -7.64 -10.29 -20.84
C CYS A 426 -8.98 -9.99 -20.15
N LEU A 427 -9.17 -8.77 -19.63
CA LEU A 427 -10.42 -8.35 -19.01
C LEU A 427 -11.56 -8.26 -20.03
N GLU A 428 -11.31 -7.80 -21.26
CA GLU A 428 -12.32 -7.64 -22.31
C GLU A 428 -13.09 -8.94 -22.61
N VAL A 429 -12.50 -10.10 -22.35
CA VAL A 429 -13.11 -11.42 -22.61
C VAL A 429 -13.70 -12.07 -21.35
N CYS A 430 -13.68 -11.36 -20.21
CA CYS A 430 -14.29 -11.82 -18.97
C CYS A 430 -15.67 -11.18 -18.74
N ASP A 431 -16.50 -11.82 -17.91
CA ASP A 431 -17.88 -11.39 -17.70
C ASP A 431 -18.06 -10.58 -16.40
N LEU A 432 -17.28 -10.88 -15.35
CA LEU A 432 -17.40 -10.24 -14.04
C LEU A 432 -16.05 -10.23 -13.31
N TYR A 433 -15.63 -9.05 -12.87
CA TYR A 433 -14.50 -8.93 -11.97
C TYR A 433 -14.93 -9.17 -10.52
N VAL A 434 -14.35 -10.16 -9.86
CA VAL A 434 -14.65 -10.52 -8.47
C VAL A 434 -13.44 -10.20 -7.60
N ASN A 435 -13.63 -9.29 -6.65
CA ASN A 435 -12.54 -8.82 -5.79
C ASN A 435 -12.53 -9.59 -4.46
N PRO A 436 -11.43 -10.27 -4.09
CA PRO A 436 -11.29 -10.81 -2.74
C PRO A 436 -11.24 -9.70 -1.69
N TYR A 437 -11.47 -10.04 -0.43
CA TYR A 437 -11.42 -9.10 0.68
C TYR A 437 -9.97 -8.64 0.92
N ARG A 438 -9.61 -7.50 0.36
CA ARG A 438 -8.27 -6.93 0.38
C ARG A 438 -8.28 -5.41 0.38
N LYS A 439 -7.21 -4.78 0.86
CA LYS A 439 -7.08 -3.32 0.89
C LYS A 439 -6.75 -2.74 -0.49
N GLY A 440 -5.83 -3.32 -1.21
CA GLY A 440 -5.36 -2.83 -2.51
C GLY A 440 -6.19 -3.29 -3.71
N GLY A 441 -5.60 -3.21 -4.91
CA GLY A 441 -6.23 -3.65 -6.17
C GLY A 441 -7.04 -2.58 -6.89
N GLY A 442 -7.04 -1.34 -6.40
CA GLY A 442 -7.86 -0.25 -6.95
C GLY A 442 -7.66 -0.05 -8.46
N THR A 443 -6.42 -0.09 -8.95
CA THR A 443 -6.13 0.08 -10.39
C THR A 443 -6.76 -1.02 -11.23
N SER A 444 -6.66 -2.29 -10.83
CA SER A 444 -7.27 -3.41 -11.58
C SER A 444 -8.80 -3.37 -11.58
N GLY A 445 -9.41 -2.84 -10.50
CA GLY A 445 -10.84 -2.55 -10.48
C GLY A 445 -11.23 -1.47 -11.50
N VAL A 446 -10.43 -0.40 -11.62
CA VAL A 446 -10.66 0.66 -12.64
C VAL A 446 -10.46 0.10 -14.06
N GLU A 447 -9.45 -0.74 -14.26
CA GLU A 447 -9.23 -1.43 -15.55
C GLU A 447 -10.44 -2.27 -15.96
N ALA A 448 -11.03 -3.03 -15.04
CA ALA A 448 -12.24 -3.81 -15.29
C ALA A 448 -13.43 -2.90 -15.64
N LEU A 449 -13.71 -1.86 -14.85
CA LEU A 449 -14.77 -0.90 -15.12
C LEU A 449 -14.61 -0.25 -16.50
N HIS A 450 -13.38 0.11 -16.87
CA HIS A 450 -13.07 0.72 -18.17
C HIS A 450 -13.40 -0.21 -19.34
N MET A 451 -13.10 -1.49 -19.21
CA MET A 451 -13.45 -2.49 -20.21
C MET A 451 -14.95 -2.81 -20.24
N GLY A 452 -15.73 -2.22 -19.33
CA GLY A 452 -17.17 -2.51 -19.18
C GLY A 452 -17.44 -3.85 -18.52
N VAL A 453 -16.45 -4.41 -17.84
CA VAL A 453 -16.59 -5.59 -16.99
C VAL A 453 -17.06 -5.11 -15.62
N PRO A 454 -18.28 -5.45 -15.17
CA PRO A 454 -18.75 -5.05 -13.85
C PRO A 454 -17.82 -5.58 -12.77
N VAL A 455 -17.68 -4.82 -11.70
CA VAL A 455 -16.91 -5.21 -10.52
C VAL A 455 -17.85 -5.69 -9.44
N LEU A 456 -17.51 -6.74 -8.74
CA LEU A 456 -18.21 -7.20 -7.55
C LEU A 456 -17.23 -7.33 -6.40
N THR A 457 -17.45 -6.57 -5.33
CA THR A 457 -16.56 -6.49 -4.18
C THR A 457 -17.34 -6.34 -2.88
N VAL A 458 -16.78 -6.80 -1.76
CA VAL A 458 -17.31 -6.39 -0.44
C VAL A 458 -16.95 -4.93 -0.17
N ASP A 459 -17.72 -4.25 0.70
CA ASP A 459 -17.51 -2.84 1.06
C ASP A 459 -16.25 -2.65 1.92
N TYR A 460 -15.09 -2.93 1.29
CA TYR A 460 -13.78 -2.77 1.90
C TYR A 460 -12.69 -2.54 0.84
N GLY A 461 -11.74 -1.68 1.18
CA GLY A 461 -10.53 -1.46 0.38
C GLY A 461 -10.72 -0.58 -0.85
N ASP A 462 -9.66 -0.50 -1.63
CA ASP A 462 -9.54 0.46 -2.73
C ASP A 462 -10.48 0.16 -3.89
N VAL A 463 -10.75 -1.12 -4.14
CA VAL A 463 -11.68 -1.52 -5.22
C VAL A 463 -13.10 -1.06 -4.90
N ALA A 464 -13.55 -1.22 -3.65
CA ALA A 464 -14.89 -0.79 -3.23
C ALA A 464 -15.06 0.74 -3.36
N VAL A 465 -14.07 1.51 -2.92
CA VAL A 465 -14.07 2.98 -3.04
C VAL A 465 -14.11 3.42 -4.50
N ASN A 466 -13.32 2.79 -5.36
CA ASN A 466 -13.29 3.13 -6.77
C ASN A 466 -14.56 2.69 -7.50
N ALA A 467 -15.05 1.49 -7.26
CA ALA A 467 -16.24 0.98 -7.92
C ALA A 467 -17.52 1.71 -7.45
N GLY A 468 -17.64 1.96 -6.16
CA GLY A 468 -18.82 2.62 -5.57
C GLY A 468 -19.92 1.63 -5.19
N ALA A 469 -21.00 2.17 -4.59
CA ALA A 469 -22.06 1.39 -3.96
C ALA A 469 -22.83 0.46 -4.91
N ASP A 470 -22.91 0.80 -6.20
CA ASP A 470 -23.58 -0.07 -7.18
C ASP A 470 -22.91 -1.43 -7.38
N PHE A 471 -21.64 -1.57 -6.96
CA PHE A 471 -20.79 -2.73 -7.18
C PHE A 471 -20.32 -3.40 -5.89
N THR A 472 -20.84 -2.95 -4.74
CA THR A 472 -20.45 -3.46 -3.43
C THR A 472 -21.55 -4.32 -2.81
N VAL A 473 -21.13 -5.32 -2.05
CA VAL A 473 -21.99 -6.19 -1.23
C VAL A 473 -21.47 -6.24 0.21
N GLY A 474 -22.30 -6.66 1.16
CA GLY A 474 -21.94 -6.69 2.57
C GLY A 474 -21.11 -7.90 2.98
N SER A 475 -21.15 -9.00 2.22
CA SER A 475 -20.52 -10.26 2.60
C SER A 475 -20.18 -11.15 1.40
N TYR A 476 -19.38 -12.19 1.62
CA TYR A 476 -19.14 -13.24 0.61
C TYR A 476 -20.39 -14.07 0.30
N ASP A 477 -21.33 -14.20 1.25
CA ASP A 477 -22.60 -14.88 0.97
C ASP A 477 -23.43 -14.09 -0.04
N GLU A 478 -23.59 -12.78 0.18
CA GLU A 478 -24.23 -11.90 -0.79
C GLU A 478 -23.46 -11.86 -2.13
N MET A 479 -22.12 -11.94 -2.11
CA MET A 479 -21.29 -12.01 -3.32
C MET A 479 -21.63 -13.25 -4.14
N SER A 480 -21.76 -14.41 -3.51
CA SER A 480 -22.11 -15.65 -4.21
C SER A 480 -23.50 -15.59 -4.86
N GLU A 481 -24.49 -15.01 -4.18
CA GLU A 481 -25.83 -14.77 -4.72
C GLU A 481 -25.80 -13.79 -5.90
N MET A 482 -25.03 -12.70 -5.77
CA MET A 482 -24.91 -11.70 -6.80
C MET A 482 -24.17 -12.23 -8.05
N ILE A 483 -23.17 -13.09 -7.92
CA ILE A 483 -22.52 -13.79 -9.05
C ILE A 483 -23.59 -14.56 -9.85
N MET A 484 -24.47 -15.28 -9.17
CA MET A 484 -25.55 -16.04 -9.84
C MET A 484 -26.56 -15.11 -10.52
N LYS A 485 -26.82 -13.95 -9.97
CA LYS A 485 -27.67 -12.93 -10.61
C LYS A 485 -27.04 -12.40 -11.89
N TYR A 486 -25.75 -12.01 -11.86
CA TYR A 486 -25.02 -11.57 -13.05
C TYR A 486 -25.04 -12.62 -14.16
N LYS A 487 -24.84 -13.89 -13.78
CA LYS A 487 -24.84 -14.98 -14.72
C LYS A 487 -26.20 -15.25 -15.37
N ASN A 488 -27.27 -15.22 -14.57
CA ASN A 488 -28.60 -15.68 -15.00
C ASN A 488 -29.48 -14.56 -15.57
N ASP A 489 -29.15 -13.29 -15.32
CA ASP A 489 -29.89 -12.11 -15.77
C ASP A 489 -29.02 -11.26 -16.70
N GLY A 490 -29.10 -11.54 -18.00
CA GLY A 490 -28.32 -10.83 -19.02
C GLY A 490 -28.71 -9.34 -19.15
N ALA A 491 -29.95 -8.95 -18.82
CA ALA A 491 -30.38 -7.56 -18.84
C ALA A 491 -29.72 -6.80 -17.68
N PHE A 492 -29.71 -7.39 -16.49
CA PHE A 492 -29.00 -6.84 -15.33
C PHE A 492 -27.50 -6.73 -15.60
N CYS A 493 -26.87 -7.79 -16.13
CA CYS A 493 -25.45 -7.78 -16.46
C CYS A 493 -25.10 -6.64 -17.43
N LYS A 494 -25.91 -6.44 -18.45
CA LYS A 494 -25.75 -5.36 -19.43
C LYS A 494 -25.90 -3.97 -18.78
N GLU A 495 -26.90 -3.76 -17.95
CA GLU A 495 -27.08 -2.51 -17.19
C GLU A 495 -25.85 -2.20 -16.32
N GLN A 496 -25.33 -3.21 -15.60
CA GLN A 496 -24.15 -3.04 -14.76
C GLN A 496 -22.88 -2.78 -15.60
N SER A 497 -22.75 -3.37 -16.78
CA SER A 497 -21.67 -3.07 -17.72
C SER A 497 -21.69 -1.61 -18.19
N ASP A 498 -22.86 -1.07 -18.47
CA ASP A 498 -23.02 0.35 -18.87
C ASP A 498 -22.69 1.30 -17.70
N LYS A 499 -23.11 0.95 -16.46
CA LYS A 499 -22.72 1.67 -15.23
C LYS A 499 -21.22 1.60 -14.98
N ALA A 500 -20.57 0.45 -15.23
CA ALA A 500 -19.15 0.27 -15.09
C ALA A 500 -18.35 1.24 -15.97
N LYS A 501 -18.73 1.35 -17.26
CA LYS A 501 -18.13 2.31 -18.20
C LYS A 501 -18.31 3.74 -17.74
N ALA A 502 -19.52 4.13 -17.38
CA ALA A 502 -19.81 5.49 -16.89
C ALA A 502 -19.00 5.82 -15.62
N ARG A 503 -18.86 4.86 -14.70
CA ARG A 503 -18.03 5.04 -13.50
C ARG A 503 -16.56 5.23 -13.85
N SER A 504 -16.04 4.47 -14.81
CA SER A 504 -14.65 4.58 -15.24
C SER A 504 -14.29 5.95 -15.82
N GLU A 505 -15.20 6.60 -16.53
CA GLU A 505 -14.97 7.94 -17.09
C GLU A 505 -14.60 8.96 -16.00
N VAL A 506 -15.29 8.90 -14.85
CA VAL A 506 -14.98 9.75 -13.68
C VAL A 506 -13.61 9.41 -13.09
N LEU A 507 -13.27 8.11 -13.02
CA LEU A 507 -12.01 7.64 -12.44
C LEU A 507 -10.80 7.89 -13.35
N LEU A 508 -11.01 8.20 -14.61
CA LEU A 508 -9.96 8.48 -15.60
C LEU A 508 -9.78 9.98 -15.90
N ASP A 509 -10.64 10.84 -15.37
CA ASP A 509 -10.51 12.31 -15.52
C ASP A 509 -9.50 12.90 -14.54
N GLY A 510 -8.25 12.41 -14.64
CA GLY A 510 -7.19 12.73 -13.68
C GLY A 510 -6.74 14.17 -13.69
N GLU A 511 -6.63 14.80 -14.87
CA GLU A 511 -6.17 16.18 -14.99
C GLU A 511 -7.17 17.17 -14.35
N HIS A 512 -8.45 17.05 -14.68
CA HIS A 512 -9.49 17.92 -14.17
C HIS A 512 -9.69 17.78 -12.65
N GLU A 513 -9.78 16.55 -12.15
CA GLU A 513 -9.94 16.30 -10.71
C GLU A 513 -8.73 16.79 -9.92
N PHE A 514 -7.50 16.61 -10.41
CA PHE A 514 -6.33 17.06 -9.68
C PHE A 514 -6.21 18.59 -9.64
N VAL A 515 -6.61 19.29 -10.69
CA VAL A 515 -6.71 20.76 -10.69
C VAL A 515 -7.71 21.23 -9.63
N LYS A 516 -8.87 20.58 -9.50
CA LYS A 516 -9.85 20.88 -8.44
C LYS A 516 -9.25 20.70 -7.05
N ILE A 517 -8.54 19.60 -6.82
CA ILE A 517 -7.86 19.33 -5.54
C ILE A 517 -6.87 20.45 -5.20
N ILE A 518 -6.03 20.86 -6.14
CA ILE A 518 -5.05 21.93 -5.95
C ILE A 518 -5.72 23.27 -5.64
N ASN A 519 -6.76 23.63 -6.39
CA ASN A 519 -7.50 24.86 -6.16
C ASN A 519 -8.17 24.88 -4.76
N GLU A 520 -8.76 23.77 -4.36
CA GLU A 520 -9.35 23.63 -3.02
C GLU A 520 -8.28 23.72 -1.93
N PHE A 521 -7.11 23.09 -2.12
CA PHE A 521 -5.99 23.18 -1.19
C PHE A 521 -5.51 24.64 -1.03
N GLN A 522 -5.27 25.35 -2.14
CA GLN A 522 -4.82 26.76 -2.11
C GLN A 522 -5.85 27.67 -1.45
N LYS A 523 -7.13 27.44 -1.71
CA LYS A 523 -8.24 28.16 -1.05
C LYS A 523 -8.19 27.92 0.47
N ARG A 524 -8.06 26.69 0.93
CA ARG A 524 -7.98 26.35 2.36
C ARG A 524 -6.74 26.95 3.01
N CYS A 525 -5.59 26.94 2.34
CA CYS A 525 -4.40 27.62 2.85
C CYS A 525 -4.65 29.11 3.09
N SER A 526 -5.34 29.79 2.16
CA SER A 526 -5.66 31.21 2.32
C SER A 526 -6.69 31.46 3.44
N GLU A 527 -7.77 30.66 3.50
CA GLU A 527 -8.85 30.84 4.47
C GLU A 527 -8.44 30.51 5.91
N ASN A 528 -7.50 29.59 6.12
CA ASN A 528 -7.06 29.15 7.46
C ASN A 528 -5.68 29.70 7.85
N ASN A 529 -5.09 30.59 7.04
CA ASN A 529 -3.74 31.14 7.26
C ASN A 529 -2.67 30.06 7.45
N TRP A 530 -2.72 29.01 6.63
CA TRP A 530 -1.74 27.90 6.64
C TRP A 530 -0.45 28.26 5.90
#